data_823c627abc7d4e7c2aaf187f2023f518
#
_entry.id   823c627abc7d4e7c2aaf187f2023f518
#
_cell.length_a   1.000
_cell.length_b   1.000
_cell.length_c   1.000
_cell.angle_alpha   90.00
_cell.angle_beta   90.00
_cell.angle_gamma   90.00
#
_symmetry.space_group_name_H-M   'P 1'
#
loop_
_entity.id
_entity.type
_entity.pdbx_description
1 polymer ?
#
loop_
_entity_poly.entity_id
_entity_poly.type
_entity_poly.pdbx_seq_one_letter_code
_entity_poly.pdbx_strand_id
1 'polypeptide(L)'
;WSIEYENTRTLGHGGNSPGFTTSLLLDFKTGVGSVIMVNQGLETNFTSKIPELIYGQKKSTSQEQVKNFQPGFYRMARTFNQGPLSLMKMMPNYTTYIKNPNDNPNIQSRGFWIAGEKHGRYVISLPISDWVKMSIFDVVKDYGVLILAAVAVVYALLAYIGGFLVKMYRLIFRKPN
;
A
#
# COMPACT_ATOMS: atom_id res chain seq x y z
N TRP A 1 6.21 13.56 7.45
CA TRP A 1 7.40 13.54 6.59
C TRP A 1 8.24 14.79 6.75
N SER A 2 9.46 14.75 6.27
CA SER A 2 10.39 15.85 6.27
C SER A 2 10.68 16.25 4.82
N ILE A 3 10.69 17.55 4.55
CA ILE A 3 11.02 18.11 3.23
C ILE A 3 12.17 19.10 3.40
N GLU A 4 13.19 18.95 2.55
CA GLU A 4 14.32 19.85 2.47
C GLU A 4 14.05 20.94 1.43
N TYR A 5 14.20 22.19 1.82
CA TYR A 5 14.20 23.37 0.97
C TYR A 5 15.57 24.02 0.98
N GLU A 6 15.82 24.98 0.09
CA GLU A 6 17.10 25.69 0.03
C GLU A 6 17.50 26.32 1.35
N ASN A 7 16.55 26.93 2.03
CA ASN A 7 16.80 27.73 3.21
C ASN A 7 16.59 26.97 4.52
N THR A 8 15.84 25.86 4.48
CA THR A 8 15.46 25.17 5.71
C THR A 8 14.97 23.73 5.44
N ARG A 9 14.76 23.03 6.56
CA ARG A 9 14.11 21.72 6.59
C ARG A 9 12.80 21.82 7.36
N THR A 10 11.71 21.43 6.72
CA THR A 10 10.38 21.42 7.33
C THR A 10 9.97 20.00 7.74
N LEU A 11 9.14 19.92 8.76
CA LEU A 11 8.37 18.74 9.11
C LEU A 11 6.90 18.99 8.82
N GLY A 12 6.21 18.01 8.29
CA GLY A 12 4.81 18.23 7.95
C GLY A 12 4.01 17.01 7.64
N HIS A 13 2.77 17.24 7.34
CA HIS A 13 1.78 16.27 6.95
C HIS A 13 0.85 16.84 5.89
N GLY A 14 0.39 16.00 4.97
CA GLY A 14 -0.64 16.36 4.00
C GLY A 14 -1.81 15.41 4.06
N GLY A 15 -2.94 15.85 3.61
CA GLY A 15 -4.15 15.06 3.45
C GLY A 15 -4.69 15.20 2.04
N ASN A 16 -5.30 14.13 1.55
CA ASN A 16 -5.96 14.12 0.25
C ASN A 16 -7.25 13.31 0.33
N SER A 17 -8.30 13.88 -0.19
CA SER A 17 -9.62 13.25 -0.33
C SER A 17 -10.20 13.60 -1.69
N PRO A 18 -11.30 13.00 -2.13
CA PRO A 18 -11.90 13.33 -3.43
C PRO A 18 -12.21 14.82 -3.65
N GLY A 19 -12.47 15.57 -2.56
CA GLY A 19 -12.85 16.99 -2.65
C GLY A 19 -11.83 17.96 -2.06
N PHE A 20 -10.78 17.49 -1.38
CA PHE A 20 -9.88 18.38 -0.65
C PHE A 20 -8.44 17.90 -0.68
N THR A 21 -7.51 18.84 -0.77
CA THR A 21 -6.07 18.62 -0.56
C THR A 21 -5.59 19.58 0.52
N THR A 22 -4.77 19.06 1.45
CA THR A 22 -4.20 19.86 2.53
C THR A 22 -2.70 19.62 2.66
N SER A 23 -1.97 20.64 3.08
CA SER A 23 -0.55 20.57 3.42
C SER A 23 -0.31 21.39 4.68
N LEU A 24 0.34 20.77 5.66
CA LEU A 24 0.86 21.44 6.87
C LEU A 24 2.37 21.25 6.87
N LEU A 25 3.11 22.34 6.96
CA LEU A 25 4.57 22.34 7.07
C LEU A 25 5.00 23.24 8.22
N LEU A 26 5.96 22.79 9.01
CA LEU A 26 6.53 23.49 10.15
C LEU A 26 8.04 23.53 10.04
N ASP A 27 8.61 24.69 10.10
CA ASP A 27 10.04 24.91 10.28
C ASP A 27 10.33 25.23 11.75
N PHE A 28 10.86 24.25 12.47
CA PHE A 28 11.18 24.43 13.89
C PHE A 28 12.40 25.31 14.13
N LYS A 29 13.23 25.57 13.11
CA LYS A 29 14.41 26.43 13.22
C LYS A 29 14.01 27.90 13.25
N THR A 30 13.10 28.30 12.38
CA THR A 30 12.64 29.68 12.25
C THR A 30 11.33 29.96 12.98
N GLY A 31 10.61 28.92 13.39
CA GLY A 31 9.27 29.02 13.98
C GLY A 31 8.17 29.31 12.94
N VAL A 32 8.48 29.25 11.65
CA VAL A 32 7.52 29.51 10.58
C VAL A 32 6.73 28.25 10.26
N GLY A 33 5.39 28.37 10.24
CA GLY A 33 4.49 27.33 9.82
C GLY A 33 3.63 27.76 8.63
N SER A 34 3.28 26.80 7.75
CA SER A 34 2.31 27.03 6.69
C SER A 34 1.22 25.95 6.69
N VAL A 35 -0.02 26.37 6.52
CA VAL A 35 -1.18 25.51 6.34
C VAL A 35 -1.85 25.90 5.04
N ILE A 36 -2.02 24.93 4.14
CA ILE A 36 -2.66 25.12 2.85
C ILE A 36 -3.83 24.16 2.78
N MET A 37 -5.00 24.67 2.49
CA MET A 37 -6.23 23.89 2.29
C MET A 37 -6.86 24.30 0.97
N VAL A 38 -7.10 23.32 0.11
CA VAL A 38 -7.70 23.54 -1.21
C VAL A 38 -8.90 22.62 -1.35
N ASN A 39 -10.02 23.16 -1.83
CA ASN A 39 -11.26 22.41 -2.09
C ASN A 39 -11.22 21.66 -3.43
N GLN A 40 -10.09 21.07 -3.74
CA GLN A 40 -9.85 20.23 -4.92
C GLN A 40 -9.04 19.01 -4.49
N GLY A 41 -9.50 17.84 -4.89
CA GLY A 41 -8.74 16.61 -4.66
C GLY A 41 -7.52 16.52 -5.58
N LEU A 42 -6.44 15.93 -5.08
CA LEU A 42 -5.18 15.71 -5.82
C LEU A 42 -4.52 17.01 -6.34
N GLU A 43 -4.79 18.14 -5.68
CA GLU A 43 -4.18 19.40 -6.01
C GLU A 43 -2.68 19.39 -5.64
N THR A 44 -1.83 19.84 -6.54
CA THR A 44 -0.36 19.83 -6.35
C THR A 44 0.30 21.18 -6.58
N ASN A 45 -0.34 22.11 -7.27
CA ASN A 45 0.27 23.41 -7.60
C ASN A 45 0.40 24.30 -6.37
N PHE A 46 -0.70 24.55 -5.64
CA PHE A 46 -0.65 25.40 -4.46
C PHE A 46 0.11 24.73 -3.32
N THR A 47 -0.10 23.43 -3.14
CA THR A 47 0.55 22.67 -2.07
C THR A 47 2.05 22.45 -2.28
N SER A 48 2.60 22.69 -3.48
CA SER A 48 4.04 22.70 -3.75
C SER A 48 4.61 24.13 -3.87
N LYS A 49 3.97 25.01 -4.66
CA LYS A 49 4.55 26.32 -4.98
C LYS A 49 4.49 27.33 -3.82
N ILE A 50 3.42 27.30 -3.02
CA ILE A 50 3.33 28.20 -1.86
C ILE A 50 4.44 27.90 -0.84
N PRO A 51 4.71 26.65 -0.46
CA PRO A 51 5.88 26.34 0.37
C PRO A 51 7.22 26.79 -0.23
N GLU A 52 7.39 26.67 -1.55
CA GLU A 52 8.62 27.13 -2.21
C GLU A 52 8.81 28.66 -2.12
N LEU A 53 7.73 29.42 -2.14
CA LEU A 53 7.80 30.87 -1.91
C LEU A 53 8.19 31.23 -0.47
N ILE A 54 7.82 30.41 0.50
CA ILE A 54 8.10 30.64 1.93
C ILE A 54 9.49 30.13 2.33
N TYR A 55 9.84 28.92 1.90
CA TYR A 55 11.01 28.17 2.39
C TYR A 55 12.17 28.09 1.39
N GLY A 56 12.00 28.59 0.16
CA GLY A 56 12.91 28.43 -0.96
C GLY A 56 12.58 27.21 -1.83
N GLN A 57 13.33 27.00 -2.89
CA GLN A 57 13.11 25.88 -3.81
C GLN A 57 13.26 24.54 -3.06
N LYS A 58 12.38 23.61 -3.38
CA LYS A 58 12.47 22.27 -2.83
C LYS A 58 13.74 21.60 -3.35
N LYS A 59 14.62 21.17 -2.46
CA LYS A 59 15.77 20.35 -2.84
C LYS A 59 15.29 19.01 -3.37
N SER A 60 15.71 18.68 -4.58
CA SER A 60 15.57 17.33 -5.08
C SER A 60 16.36 16.43 -4.14
N THR A 61 15.68 15.65 -3.33
CA THR A 61 16.33 14.60 -2.56
C THR A 61 16.84 13.61 -3.59
N SER A 62 18.15 13.66 -3.87
CA SER A 62 18.80 12.61 -4.62
C SER A 62 18.44 11.31 -3.92
N GLN A 63 17.82 10.40 -4.65
CA GLN A 63 17.53 9.08 -4.14
C GLN A 63 18.90 8.50 -3.72
N GLU A 64 19.19 8.49 -2.42
CA GLU A 64 20.29 7.68 -1.92
C GLU A 64 19.94 6.26 -2.35
N GLN A 65 20.63 5.80 -3.39
CA GLN A 65 20.53 4.41 -3.80
C GLN A 65 21.00 3.59 -2.61
N VAL A 66 20.06 2.96 -1.93
CA VAL A 66 20.37 2.08 -0.82
C VAL A 66 21.19 0.94 -1.39
N LYS A 67 22.49 0.94 -1.08
CA LYS A 67 23.49 0.02 -1.62
C LYS A 67 23.17 -1.47 -1.35
N ASN A 68 22.23 -1.78 -0.47
CA ASN A 68 21.92 -3.15 -0.02
C ASN A 68 20.42 -3.41 0.02
N PHE A 69 19.69 -3.10 -1.06
CA PHE A 69 18.29 -3.47 -1.15
C PHE A 69 18.12 -5.00 -1.15
N GLN A 70 17.21 -5.51 -0.36
CA GLN A 70 16.89 -6.93 -0.26
C GLN A 70 15.62 -7.25 -1.07
N PRO A 71 15.72 -7.90 -2.25
CA PRO A 71 14.55 -8.33 -3.00
C PRO A 71 13.64 -9.27 -2.18
N GLY A 72 12.35 -9.25 -2.46
CA GLY A 72 11.41 -10.15 -1.77
C GLY A 72 9.98 -9.64 -1.79
N PHE A 73 9.11 -10.36 -1.07
CA PHE A 73 7.75 -9.92 -0.85
C PHE A 73 7.70 -8.87 0.25
N TYR A 74 7.00 -7.79 -0.02
CA TYR A 74 6.79 -6.68 0.90
C TYR A 74 5.31 -6.42 1.07
N ARG A 75 4.93 -6.11 2.30
CA ARG A 75 3.56 -5.73 2.65
C ARG A 75 3.54 -4.33 3.22
N MET A 76 2.58 -3.54 2.76
CA MET A 76 2.31 -2.23 3.33
C MET A 76 1.93 -2.36 4.81
N ALA A 77 2.58 -1.59 5.69
CA ALA A 77 2.29 -1.63 7.13
C ALA A 77 0.87 -1.14 7.45
N ARG A 78 0.33 -0.24 6.64
CA ARG A 78 -1.08 0.19 6.73
C ARG A 78 -1.98 -0.81 6.00
N THR A 79 -2.37 -1.88 6.68
CA THR A 79 -3.33 -2.86 6.18
C THR A 79 -4.36 -3.18 7.24
N PHE A 80 -5.49 -3.72 6.81
CA PHE A 80 -6.48 -4.26 7.74
C PHE A 80 -5.99 -5.60 8.29
N ASN A 81 -5.80 -5.68 9.61
CA ASN A 81 -5.27 -6.88 10.26
C ASN A 81 -6.37 -7.83 10.73
N GLN A 82 -7.61 -7.36 10.85
CA GLN A 82 -8.74 -8.12 11.36
C GLN A 82 -10.00 -7.90 10.51
N GLY A 83 -10.95 -8.84 10.63
CA GLY A 83 -12.22 -8.81 9.93
C GLY A 83 -12.14 -9.14 8.43
N PRO A 84 -13.28 -9.06 7.70
CA PRO A 84 -13.35 -9.43 6.28
C PRO A 84 -12.40 -8.61 5.38
N LEU A 85 -12.16 -7.36 5.73
CA LEU A 85 -11.25 -6.48 4.99
C LEU A 85 -9.77 -6.90 5.12
N SER A 86 -9.44 -7.79 6.05
CA SER A 86 -8.06 -8.33 6.15
C SER A 86 -7.62 -9.09 4.90
N LEU A 87 -8.55 -9.56 4.07
CA LEU A 87 -8.24 -10.17 2.77
C LEU A 87 -7.61 -9.18 1.78
N MET A 88 -7.88 -7.89 1.94
CA MET A 88 -7.28 -6.86 1.08
C MET A 88 -5.75 -6.82 1.17
N LYS A 89 -5.16 -7.28 2.28
CA LYS A 89 -3.70 -7.37 2.43
C LYS A 89 -3.03 -8.25 1.37
N MET A 90 -3.79 -9.17 0.74
CA MET A 90 -3.29 -10.07 -0.32
C MET A 90 -3.33 -9.44 -1.70
N MET A 91 -3.99 -8.28 -1.86
CA MET A 91 -4.03 -7.58 -3.14
C MET A 91 -2.65 -6.99 -3.50
N PRO A 92 -2.30 -6.91 -4.80
CA PRO A 92 -1.00 -6.40 -5.25
C PRO A 92 -0.65 -4.99 -4.74
N ASN A 93 -1.66 -4.17 -4.47
CA ASN A 93 -1.47 -2.82 -3.91
C ASN A 93 -1.01 -2.83 -2.45
N TYR A 94 -1.21 -3.91 -1.72
CA TYR A 94 -0.83 -4.06 -0.31
C TYR A 94 0.28 -5.05 -0.08
N THR A 95 0.40 -6.09 -0.93
CA THR A 95 1.47 -7.08 -0.88
C THR A 95 1.98 -7.32 -2.29
N THR A 96 3.26 -7.11 -2.52
CA THR A 96 3.87 -7.28 -3.84
C THR A 96 5.30 -7.78 -3.73
N TYR A 97 5.78 -8.45 -4.78
CA TYR A 97 7.18 -8.78 -4.91
C TYR A 97 7.94 -7.56 -5.47
N ILE A 98 8.98 -7.12 -4.76
CA ILE A 98 9.82 -6.00 -5.17
C ILE A 98 11.21 -6.55 -5.47
N LYS A 99 11.57 -6.52 -6.75
CA LYS A 99 12.93 -6.86 -7.21
C LYS A 99 13.85 -5.65 -7.08
N ASN A 100 13.37 -4.50 -7.51
CA ASN A 100 14.03 -3.21 -7.41
C ASN A 100 12.97 -2.14 -7.12
N PRO A 101 13.11 -1.35 -6.05
CA PRO A 101 12.13 -0.31 -5.72
C PRO A 101 11.91 0.72 -6.83
N ASN A 102 12.95 1.02 -7.60
CA ASN A 102 12.87 1.97 -8.71
C ASN A 102 12.00 1.49 -9.87
N ASP A 103 11.74 0.19 -9.98
CA ASP A 103 10.90 -0.39 -11.02
C ASP A 103 9.46 -0.61 -10.55
N ASN A 104 9.15 -0.34 -9.28
CA ASN A 104 7.83 -0.56 -8.72
C ASN A 104 6.97 0.72 -8.78
N PRO A 105 5.85 0.72 -9.55
CA PRO A 105 5.02 1.92 -9.74
C PRO A 105 4.46 2.47 -8.43
N ASN A 106 4.15 1.61 -7.46
CA ASN A 106 3.65 2.02 -6.15
C ASN A 106 4.71 2.73 -5.30
N ILE A 107 5.99 2.51 -5.59
CA ILE A 107 7.12 3.18 -4.92
C ILE A 107 7.53 4.42 -5.70
N GLN A 108 7.67 4.32 -7.01
CA GLN A 108 8.04 5.44 -7.88
C GLN A 108 7.09 6.64 -7.76
N SER A 109 5.78 6.38 -7.75
CA SER A 109 4.76 7.44 -7.66
C SER A 109 4.80 8.24 -6.36
N ARG A 110 5.55 7.76 -5.35
CA ARG A 110 5.62 8.38 -4.02
C ARG A 110 6.90 9.20 -3.77
N GLY A 111 7.75 9.32 -4.76
CA GLY A 111 8.91 10.22 -4.81
C GLY A 111 10.17 9.62 -4.22
N PHE A 112 10.33 9.59 -2.91
CA PHE A 112 11.54 9.06 -2.27
C PHE A 112 11.22 7.85 -1.38
N TRP A 113 12.22 7.00 -1.20
CA TRP A 113 12.14 5.84 -0.32
C TRP A 113 13.48 5.60 0.37
N ILE A 114 13.43 5.04 1.56
CA ILE A 114 14.61 4.64 2.33
C ILE A 114 14.40 3.18 2.73
N ALA A 115 15.37 2.32 2.46
CA ALA A 115 15.33 0.93 2.89
C ALA A 115 16.37 0.68 3.99
N GLY A 116 15.99 -0.16 4.95
CA GLY A 116 16.86 -0.49 6.08
C GLY A 116 16.15 -1.39 7.08
N GLU A 117 16.84 -1.71 8.17
CA GLU A 117 16.26 -2.47 9.27
C GLU A 117 15.58 -1.55 10.29
N LYS A 118 14.36 -1.93 10.69
CA LYS A 118 13.58 -1.26 11.72
C LYS A 118 12.91 -2.32 12.59
N HIS A 119 13.23 -2.32 13.88
CA HIS A 119 12.70 -3.31 14.84
C HIS A 119 12.94 -4.77 14.41
N GLY A 120 14.13 -5.09 13.91
CA GLY A 120 14.49 -6.45 13.47
C GLY A 120 13.82 -6.91 12.17
N ARG A 121 13.19 -6.00 11.42
CA ARG A 121 12.60 -6.28 10.11
C ARG A 121 13.17 -5.35 9.06
N TYR A 122 13.37 -5.87 7.87
CA TYR A 122 13.74 -5.05 6.73
C TYR A 122 12.53 -4.29 6.20
N VAL A 123 12.66 -2.98 6.05
CA VAL A 123 11.56 -2.06 5.75
C VAL A 123 11.96 -1.13 4.62
N ILE A 124 11.01 -0.83 3.73
CA ILE A 124 11.09 0.29 2.80
C ILE A 124 10.18 1.38 3.36
N SER A 125 10.77 2.46 3.85
CA SER A 125 10.02 3.60 4.37
C SER A 125 9.66 4.56 3.24
N LEU A 126 8.38 4.85 3.12
CA LEU A 126 7.76 5.76 2.17
C LEU A 126 6.98 6.86 2.91
N PRO A 127 6.72 8.00 2.30
CA PRO A 127 5.99 9.09 2.96
C PRO A 127 4.63 8.73 3.53
N ILE A 128 3.94 7.76 2.93
CA ILE A 128 2.57 7.40 3.30
C ILE A 128 2.52 6.16 4.21
N SER A 129 3.38 5.19 3.98
CA SER A 129 3.41 3.94 4.75
C SER A 129 4.71 3.20 4.55
N ASP A 130 5.19 2.58 5.60
CA ASP A 130 6.30 1.62 5.51
C ASP A 130 5.83 0.36 4.78
N TRP A 131 6.72 -0.24 4.01
CA TRP A 131 6.56 -1.56 3.42
C TRP A 131 7.52 -2.52 4.12
N VAL A 132 6.97 -3.50 4.80
CA VAL A 132 7.72 -4.46 5.62
C VAL A 132 7.99 -5.72 4.82
N LYS A 133 9.24 -6.16 4.79
CA LYS A 133 9.63 -7.42 4.17
C LYS A 133 8.95 -8.59 4.89
N MET A 134 8.29 -9.43 4.11
CA MET A 134 7.64 -10.63 4.60
C MET A 134 8.62 -11.80 4.66
N SER A 135 8.47 -12.64 5.67
CA SER A 135 9.09 -13.97 5.64
C SER A 135 8.42 -14.85 4.59
N ILE A 136 9.14 -15.84 4.08
CA ILE A 136 8.56 -16.84 3.17
C ILE A 136 7.37 -17.58 3.82
N PHE A 137 7.47 -17.80 5.13
CA PHE A 137 6.40 -18.44 5.90
C PHE A 137 5.11 -17.62 5.93
N ASP A 138 5.21 -16.29 6.11
CA ASP A 138 4.04 -15.41 6.07
C ASP A 138 3.39 -15.40 4.69
N VAL A 139 4.19 -15.42 3.62
CA VAL A 139 3.70 -15.49 2.25
C VAL A 139 2.95 -16.80 2.03
N VAL A 140 3.58 -17.93 2.35
CA VAL A 140 2.97 -19.27 2.17
C VAL A 140 1.71 -19.42 3.01
N LYS A 141 1.71 -18.94 4.26
CA LYS A 141 0.53 -18.98 5.12
C LYS A 141 -0.64 -18.21 4.53
N ASP A 142 -0.43 -16.98 4.11
CA ASP A 142 -1.51 -16.12 3.64
C ASP A 142 -2.07 -16.60 2.29
N TYR A 143 -1.21 -16.87 1.32
CA TYR A 143 -1.66 -17.37 0.02
C TYR A 143 -2.15 -18.82 0.08
N GLY A 144 -1.58 -19.66 0.95
CA GLY A 144 -2.04 -21.02 1.17
C GLY A 144 -3.48 -21.07 1.70
N VAL A 145 -3.82 -20.21 2.67
CA VAL A 145 -5.20 -20.10 3.17
C VAL A 145 -6.15 -19.66 2.05
N LEU A 146 -5.74 -18.72 1.19
CA LEU A 146 -6.56 -18.28 0.07
C LEU A 146 -6.80 -19.40 -0.94
N ILE A 147 -5.76 -20.15 -1.27
CA ILE A 147 -5.85 -21.31 -2.19
C ILE A 147 -6.76 -22.39 -1.60
N LEU A 148 -6.59 -22.73 -0.32
CA LEU A 148 -7.45 -23.70 0.34
C LEU A 148 -8.93 -23.26 0.36
N ALA A 149 -9.20 -21.99 0.61
CA ALA A 149 -10.54 -21.44 0.55
C ALA A 149 -11.13 -21.55 -0.87
N ALA A 150 -10.36 -21.20 -1.90
CA ALA A 150 -10.79 -21.33 -3.29
C ALA A 150 -11.10 -22.79 -3.67
N VAL A 151 -10.24 -23.72 -3.28
CA VAL A 151 -10.45 -25.17 -3.49
C VAL A 151 -11.72 -25.65 -2.79
N ALA A 152 -11.96 -25.22 -1.54
CA ALA A 152 -13.17 -25.58 -0.81
C ALA A 152 -14.45 -25.06 -1.50
N VAL A 153 -14.43 -23.82 -2.02
CA VAL A 153 -15.56 -23.27 -2.78
C VAL A 153 -15.82 -24.06 -4.06
N VAL A 154 -14.78 -24.37 -4.83
CA VAL A 154 -14.90 -25.17 -6.06
C VAL A 154 -15.47 -26.56 -5.74
N TYR A 155 -14.94 -27.21 -4.69
CA TYR A 155 -15.46 -28.51 -4.25
C TYR A 155 -16.94 -28.45 -3.87
N ALA A 156 -17.36 -27.44 -3.10
CA ALA A 156 -18.76 -27.25 -2.70
C ALA A 156 -19.68 -27.05 -3.92
N LEU A 157 -19.25 -26.27 -4.91
CA LEU A 157 -19.99 -26.06 -6.16
C LEU A 157 -20.15 -27.37 -6.96
N LEU A 158 -19.07 -28.14 -7.11
CA LEU A 158 -19.10 -29.43 -7.81
C LEU A 158 -20.01 -30.44 -7.09
N ALA A 159 -19.94 -30.50 -5.75
CA ALA A 159 -20.81 -31.35 -4.96
C ALA A 159 -22.28 -30.96 -5.10
N TYR A 160 -22.58 -29.65 -5.13
CA TYR A 160 -23.94 -29.16 -5.34
C TYR A 160 -24.47 -29.52 -6.74
N ILE A 161 -23.66 -29.29 -7.79
CA ILE A 161 -24.03 -29.64 -9.18
C ILE A 161 -24.22 -31.15 -9.31
N GLY A 162 -23.32 -31.96 -8.77
CA GLY A 162 -23.44 -33.42 -8.77
C GLY A 162 -24.70 -33.93 -8.07
N GLY A 163 -24.99 -33.37 -6.90
CA GLY A 163 -26.22 -33.66 -6.16
C GLY A 163 -27.49 -33.31 -6.94
N PHE A 164 -27.48 -32.14 -7.59
CA PHE A 164 -28.58 -31.69 -8.46
C PHE A 164 -28.79 -32.65 -9.65
N LEU A 165 -27.74 -33.06 -10.36
CA LEU A 165 -27.80 -33.97 -11.49
C LEU A 165 -28.34 -35.33 -11.07
N VAL A 166 -27.88 -35.89 -9.94
CA VAL A 166 -28.40 -37.14 -9.38
C VAL A 166 -29.88 -37.02 -9.05
N LYS A 167 -30.32 -35.90 -8.48
CA LYS A 167 -31.75 -35.67 -8.18
C LYS A 167 -32.58 -35.62 -9.47
N MET A 168 -32.11 -34.88 -10.48
CA MET A 168 -32.76 -34.79 -11.79
C MET A 168 -32.84 -36.17 -12.47
N TYR A 169 -31.76 -36.92 -12.49
CA TYR A 169 -31.73 -38.28 -13.04
C TYR A 169 -32.76 -39.17 -12.37
N ARG A 170 -32.86 -39.18 -11.05
CA ARG A 170 -33.87 -39.95 -10.29
C ARG A 170 -35.30 -39.52 -10.61
N LEU A 171 -35.56 -38.23 -10.84
CA LEU A 171 -36.89 -37.74 -11.21
C LEU A 171 -37.32 -38.17 -12.61
N ILE A 172 -36.38 -38.19 -13.57
CA ILE A 172 -36.68 -38.53 -14.98
C ILE A 172 -36.82 -40.05 -15.16
N PHE A 173 -35.95 -40.85 -14.50
CA PHE A 173 -35.90 -42.28 -14.73
C PHE A 173 -36.55 -43.13 -13.61
N ARG A 174 -37.19 -42.49 -12.61
CA ARG A 174 -37.94 -43.26 -11.61
C ARG A 174 -39.22 -43.75 -12.27
N LYS A 175 -39.27 -45.10 -12.56
CA LYS A 175 -40.51 -45.75 -13.05
C LYS A 175 -41.61 -45.49 -12.03
N PRO A 176 -42.80 -45.04 -12.44
CA PRO A 176 -43.98 -45.07 -11.57
C PRO A 176 -44.29 -46.55 -11.25
N ASN A 177 -44.37 -46.84 -9.96
CA ASN A 177 -44.94 -48.11 -9.50
C ASN A 177 -46.43 -48.10 -9.74
#